data_b371a09a766bf9c25c41eb6d6440c085
#
_entry.id   b371a09a766bf9c25c41eb6d6440c085
#
_cell.length_a   1.000
_cell.length_b   1.000
_cell.length_c   1.000
_cell.angle_alpha   90.00
_cell.angle_beta   90.00
_cell.angle_gamma   90.00
#
_symmetry.space_group_name_H-M   'P 1'
#
loop_
_entity.id
_entity.type
_entity.pdbx_description
1 polymer ?
#
loop_
_entity_poly.entity_id
_entity_poly.type
_entity_poly.pdbx_seq_one_letter_code
_entity_poly.pdbx_strand_id
1 'polypeptide(L)' 'MVHNKRSVFQRIHSVKTSLENAEQSFLDNNGVRGELDLMLAEAELKNLRRKQDVPWSWS' A
#
# COMPACT_ATOMS: atom_id res chain seq x y z
N MET A 1 -5.34 20.47 -11.20
CA MET A 1 -6.25 19.72 -11.10
C MET A 1 -6.29 18.70 -10.12
N VAL A 2 -7.35 18.50 -9.62
CA VAL A 2 -7.48 17.64 -8.50
C VAL A 2 -7.94 16.29 -8.84
N HIS A 3 -8.02 15.98 -10.09
CA HIS A 3 -8.47 14.67 -10.43
C HIS A 3 -7.52 13.61 -9.87
N ASN A 4 -6.35 13.98 -9.48
CA ASN A 4 -5.43 13.01 -8.93
C ASN A 4 -5.84 12.49 -7.58
N LYS A 5 -6.73 13.20 -6.94
CA LYS A 5 -7.20 12.75 -5.65
C LYS A 5 -7.84 11.38 -5.73
N ARG A 6 -8.60 11.17 -6.77
CA ARG A 6 -9.27 9.91 -6.95
C ARG A 6 -8.26 8.78 -7.10
N SER A 7 -7.23 9.02 -7.87
CA SER A 7 -6.18 8.04 -8.04
C SER A 7 -5.51 7.70 -6.73
N VAL A 8 -5.24 8.70 -5.94
CA VAL A 8 -4.59 8.49 -4.66
C VAL A 8 -5.48 7.65 -3.75
N PHE A 9 -6.75 7.96 -3.72
CA PHE A 9 -7.68 7.20 -2.91
C PHE A 9 -7.73 5.76 -3.33
N GLN A 10 -7.74 5.53 -4.61
CA GLN A 10 -7.80 4.17 -5.12
C GLN A 10 -6.55 3.39 -4.72
N ARG A 11 -5.41 4.04 -4.76
CA ARG A 11 -4.18 3.38 -4.39
C ARG A 11 -4.14 3.10 -2.91
N ILE A 12 -4.60 4.04 -2.12
CA ILE A 12 -4.66 3.82 -0.69
C ILE A 12 -5.62 2.68 -0.36
N HIS A 13 -6.72 2.65 -1.06
CA HIS A 13 -7.68 1.57 -0.85
C HIS A 13 -7.05 0.21 -1.21
N SER A 14 -6.28 0.20 -2.26
CA SER A 14 -5.60 -1.01 -2.69
C SER A 14 -4.64 -1.49 -1.61
N VAL A 15 -3.89 -0.57 -1.03
CA VAL A 15 -2.97 -0.91 0.04
C VAL A 15 -3.73 -1.45 1.24
N LYS A 16 -4.83 -0.80 1.56
CA LYS A 16 -5.63 -1.24 2.68
C LYS A 16 -6.12 -2.66 2.47
N THR A 17 -6.57 -2.96 1.27
CA THR A 17 -7.05 -4.30 0.96
C THR A 17 -5.92 -5.30 1.08
N SER A 18 -4.74 -4.94 0.60
CA SER A 18 -3.60 -5.84 0.71
C SER A 18 -3.26 -6.11 2.17
N LEU A 19 -3.32 -5.08 2.99
CA LEU A 19 -3.03 -5.27 4.40
C LEU A 19 -4.08 -6.16 5.07
N GLU A 20 -5.31 -5.99 4.69
CA GLU A 20 -6.37 -6.83 5.23
C GLU A 20 -6.16 -8.28 4.82
N ASN A 21 -5.77 -8.48 3.59
CA ASN A 21 -5.49 -9.83 3.10
C ASN A 21 -4.31 -10.43 3.84
N ALA A 22 -3.30 -9.63 4.10
CA ALA A 22 -2.15 -10.12 4.85
C ALA A 22 -2.56 -10.54 6.25
N GLU A 23 -3.38 -9.73 6.88
CA GLU A 23 -3.85 -10.05 8.21
C GLU A 23 -4.59 -11.38 8.21
N GLN A 24 -5.44 -11.56 7.24
CA GLN A 24 -6.22 -12.79 7.15
C GLN A 24 -5.29 -13.99 6.92
N SER A 25 -4.29 -13.80 6.09
CA SER A 25 -3.35 -14.87 5.80
C SER A 25 -2.61 -15.29 7.05
N PHE A 26 -2.20 -14.34 7.85
CA PHE A 26 -1.50 -14.65 9.09
C PHE A 26 -2.42 -15.37 10.07
N LEU A 27 -3.67 -14.95 10.09
CA LEU A 27 -4.64 -15.62 10.94
C LEU A 27 -4.86 -17.06 10.51
N ASP A 28 -4.76 -17.31 9.23
CA ASP A 28 -4.94 -18.65 8.68
C ASP A 28 -3.66 -19.46 8.71
N ASN A 29 -2.64 -18.97 9.38
CA ASN A 29 -1.37 -19.66 9.43
C ASN A 29 -0.70 -19.76 8.08
N ASN A 30 -0.93 -18.78 7.26
CA ASN A 30 -0.32 -18.73 5.94
C ASN A 30 0.61 -17.54 5.84
N GLY A 31 1.67 -17.60 6.62
CA GLY A 31 2.58 -16.47 6.76
C GLY A 31 3.26 -16.09 5.45
N VAL A 32 3.55 -17.09 4.62
CA VAL A 32 4.22 -16.79 3.36
C VAL A 32 3.34 -15.88 2.51
N ARG A 33 2.08 -16.20 2.44
CA ARG A 33 1.17 -15.40 1.69
C ARG A 33 1.02 -14.02 2.29
N GLY A 34 0.95 -13.96 3.60
CA GLY A 34 0.85 -12.69 4.30
C GLY A 34 2.04 -11.80 4.02
N GLU A 35 3.22 -12.39 4.00
CA GLU A 35 4.41 -11.64 3.70
C GLU A 35 4.36 -11.06 2.29
N LEU A 36 3.90 -11.85 1.36
CA LEU A 36 3.76 -11.38 -0.02
C LEU A 36 2.86 -10.17 -0.09
N ASP A 37 1.73 -10.25 0.57
CA ASP A 37 0.78 -9.15 0.58
C ASP A 37 1.38 -7.91 1.22
N LEU A 38 2.14 -8.11 2.28
CA LEU A 38 2.80 -6.98 2.93
C LEU A 38 3.81 -6.33 2.00
N MET A 39 4.53 -7.13 1.27
CA MET A 39 5.52 -6.59 0.34
C MET A 39 4.84 -5.80 -0.77
N LEU A 40 3.73 -6.28 -1.24
CA LEU A 40 2.98 -5.57 -2.26
C LEU A 40 2.49 -4.23 -1.72
N ALA A 41 1.99 -4.22 -0.51
CA ALA A 41 1.52 -2.99 0.10
C ALA A 41 2.66 -2.01 0.27
N GLU A 42 3.81 -2.51 0.67
CA GLU A 42 4.98 -1.66 0.82
C GLU A 42 5.38 -1.02 -0.49
N ALA A 43 5.39 -1.83 -1.54
CA ALA A 43 5.78 -1.32 -2.85
C ALA A 43 4.81 -0.25 -3.32
N GLU A 44 3.54 -0.48 -3.08
CA GLU A 44 2.54 0.50 -3.46
C GLU A 44 2.72 1.81 -2.73
N LEU A 45 2.96 1.73 -1.45
CA LEU A 45 3.17 2.93 -0.65
C LEU A 45 4.41 3.68 -1.10
N LYS A 46 5.45 2.95 -1.40
CA LYS A 46 6.66 3.57 -1.87
C LYS A 46 6.43 4.32 -3.17
N ASN A 47 5.73 3.68 -4.08
CA ASN A 47 5.43 4.31 -5.35
C ASN A 47 4.58 5.55 -5.16
N LEU A 48 3.64 5.46 -4.28
CA LEU A 48 2.76 6.59 -4.02
C LEU A 48 3.56 7.77 -3.50
N ARG A 49 4.44 7.52 -2.57
CA ARG A 49 5.24 8.59 -2.01
C ARG A 49 6.16 9.21 -3.03
N ARG A 50 6.72 8.38 -3.87
CA ARG A 50 7.58 8.90 -4.91
C ARG A 50 6.84 9.82 -5.84
N LYS A 51 5.66 9.42 -6.25
CA LYS A 51 4.89 10.20 -7.18
C LYS A 51 4.41 11.49 -6.58
N GLN A 52 4.20 11.49 -5.28
CA GLN A 52 3.71 12.68 -4.61
C GLN A 52 4.78 13.74 -4.49
N ASP A 53 6.03 13.33 -4.54
CA ASP A 53 7.11 14.29 -4.45
C ASP A 53 6.94 15.17 -3.23
N VAL A 54 6.76 14.55 -2.09
CA VAL A 54 6.50 15.28 -0.87
C VAL A 54 7.72 16.06 -0.44
N PRO A 55 7.55 17.33 -0.20
CA PRO A 55 8.70 18.18 0.13
C PRO A 55 9.22 17.95 1.53
N TRP A 56 8.41 17.40 2.41
CA TRP A 56 8.90 17.19 3.75
C TRP A 56 9.64 15.89 3.88
N SER A 57 9.86 15.21 2.80
CA SER A 57 10.62 13.99 2.92
C SER A 57 12.00 14.36 3.37
N TRP A 58 12.50 13.60 4.24
CA TRP A 58 13.75 13.93 4.86
C TRP A 58 14.89 13.50 3.99
N SER A 59 14.93 13.86 2.88
CA SER A 59 16.04 13.49 2.00
C SER A 59 17.32 14.17 2.38
#